data_3865848ba20bdae6e926272572094d98
#
_entry.id   3865848ba20bdae6e926272572094d98
#
_cell.length_a   1.000
_cell.length_b   1.000
_cell.length_c   1.000
_cell.angle_alpha   90.00
_cell.angle_beta   90.00
_cell.angle_gamma   90.00
#
_symmetry.space_group_name_H-M   'P 1'
#
loop_
_entity.id
_entity.type
_entity.pdbx_description
1 polymer ?
#
loop_
_entity_poly.entity_id
_entity_poly.type
_entity_poly.pdbx_seq_one_letter_code
_entity_poly.pdbx_strand_id
1 'polypeptide(L)'
;MITDRHSSTRSPGSPSGREEQQSIVLYSPDMDYCMSLRLLFQDRYNMITTTDVNMLVTIVNAFQPDLVIIDALPTQRMRRRVELMKRGNADMRVMFFYTQRISDQEVHEFIRNSVDAVFSKPVDLVEITERIRELIEREIA
;
A
#
# COMPACT_ATOMS: atom_id res chain seq x y z
N MET A 1 25.13 17.34 -12.27
CA MET A 1 24.87 16.95 -12.03
C MET A 1 24.47 16.35 -11.56
N ILE A 2 24.49 16.40 -11.89
CA ILE A 2 23.93 15.75 -11.56
C ILE A 2 23.64 15.06 -11.02
N THR A 3 23.57 15.02 -11.26
CA THR A 3 23.01 14.31 -10.88
C THR A 3 22.68 13.64 -10.36
N ASP A 4 22.60 13.50 -10.60
CA ASP A 4 21.93 12.79 -10.23
C ASP A 4 21.61 12.21 -9.63
N ARG A 5 21.57 12.10 -9.73
CA ARG A 5 20.95 11.55 -9.37
C ARG A 5 20.60 10.99 -9.21
N HIS A 6 20.68 11.17 -9.74
CA HIS A 6 20.00 10.74 -9.80
C HIS A 6 19.78 10.53 -10.12
N SER A 7 20.05 10.73 -10.50
CA SER A 7 19.69 10.63 -10.98
C SER A 7 19.56 10.44 -11.41
N SER A 8 19.65 10.28 -11.87
CA SER A 8 19.32 10.27 -12.40
C SER A 8 18.99 10.04 -12.92
N THR A 9 18.96 9.93 -13.30
CA THR A 9 18.63 9.82 -13.94
C THR A 9 17.64 10.07 -14.47
N ARG A 10 17.15 10.61 -14.81
CA ARG A 10 16.12 10.91 -15.25
C ARG A 10 16.22 11.26 -16.53
N SER A 11 15.76 10.79 -17.23
CA SER A 11 15.83 11.07 -18.36
C SER A 11 15.10 12.00 -18.81
N PRO A 12 15.34 12.53 -19.54
CA PRO A 12 14.72 13.49 -19.90
C PRO A 12 13.59 13.12 -20.41
N GLY A 13 13.29 13.04 -20.85
CA GLY A 13 12.23 12.92 -21.28
C GLY A 13 11.45 12.28 -20.59
N SER A 14 11.63 11.71 -20.07
CA SER A 14 10.84 11.15 -19.47
C SER A 14 10.36 11.70 -18.82
N PRO A 15 10.10 12.10 -18.62
CA PRO A 15 9.47 12.52 -17.90
C PRO A 15 8.62 11.88 -17.67
N SER A 16 8.60 11.52 -17.61
CA SER A 16 7.67 10.86 -17.48
C SER A 16 6.92 10.95 -16.37
N GLY A 17 5.72 10.98 -16.35
CA GLY A 17 4.88 10.92 -15.28
C GLY A 17 5.07 9.69 -14.49
N ARG A 18 5.75 8.72 -15.03
CA ARG A 18 6.01 7.54 -14.35
C ARG A 18 6.85 7.73 -13.15
N GLU A 19 7.77 8.65 -13.20
CA GLU A 19 8.60 8.91 -12.05
C GLU A 19 7.82 9.54 -10.93
N GLU A 20 6.67 10.10 -11.25
CA GLU A 20 5.84 10.76 -10.26
C GLU A 20 4.69 9.92 -9.80
N GLN A 21 4.56 8.70 -10.32
CA GLN A 21 3.48 7.85 -9.89
C GLN A 21 3.70 7.43 -8.45
N GLN A 22 2.62 7.43 -7.70
CA GLN A 22 2.65 6.89 -6.37
C GLN A 22 2.81 5.39 -6.45
N SER A 23 3.30 4.81 -5.38
CA SER A 23 3.59 3.39 -5.33
C SER A 23 2.79 2.69 -4.25
N ILE A 24 2.42 1.46 -4.55
CA ILE A 24 1.59 0.65 -3.67
C ILE A 24 2.22 -0.73 -3.54
N VAL A 25 2.29 -1.22 -2.31
CA VAL A 25 2.66 -2.61 -2.05
C VAL A 25 1.39 -3.32 -1.61
N LEU A 26 1.09 -4.44 -2.24
CA LEU A 26 -0.07 -5.25 -1.90
C LEU A 26 0.37 -6.61 -1.41
N TYR A 27 -0.09 -6.97 -0.23
CA TYR A 27 0.06 -8.33 0.27
C TYR A 27 -1.28 -9.04 0.24
N SER A 28 -1.32 -10.21 -0.35
CA SER A 28 -2.45 -11.12 -0.25
C SER A 28 -1.91 -12.54 -0.37
N PRO A 29 -2.39 -13.49 0.41
CA PRO A 29 -1.97 -14.88 0.23
C PRO A 29 -2.51 -15.49 -1.07
N ASP A 30 -3.43 -14.82 -1.74
CA ASP A 30 -4.08 -15.30 -2.95
C ASP A 30 -3.40 -14.65 -4.16
N MET A 31 -2.64 -15.45 -4.90
CA MET A 31 -1.90 -14.93 -6.06
C MET A 31 -2.83 -14.40 -7.14
N ASP A 32 -3.96 -15.05 -7.36
CA ASP A 32 -4.89 -14.59 -8.38
C ASP A 32 -5.45 -13.23 -8.03
N TYR A 33 -5.72 -13.01 -6.75
CA TYR A 33 -6.21 -11.73 -6.29
C TYR A 33 -5.15 -10.64 -6.47
N CYS A 34 -3.90 -10.96 -6.13
CA CYS A 34 -2.80 -10.03 -6.34
C CYS A 34 -2.71 -9.63 -7.81
N MET A 35 -2.78 -10.60 -8.70
CA MET A 35 -2.65 -10.33 -10.11
C MET A 35 -3.82 -9.51 -10.64
N SER A 36 -5.02 -9.81 -10.16
CA SER A 36 -6.20 -9.06 -10.59
C SER A 36 -6.11 -7.60 -10.19
N LEU A 37 -5.72 -7.32 -8.95
CA LEU A 37 -5.59 -5.94 -8.51
C LEU A 37 -4.43 -5.24 -9.20
N ARG A 38 -3.34 -5.97 -9.44
CA ARG A 38 -2.21 -5.38 -10.14
C ARG A 38 -2.61 -4.96 -11.55
N LEU A 39 -3.33 -5.82 -12.27
CA LEU A 39 -3.79 -5.47 -13.61
C LEU A 39 -4.70 -4.26 -13.59
N LEU A 40 -5.52 -4.16 -12.56
CA LEU A 40 -6.46 -3.05 -12.46
C LEU A 40 -5.76 -1.71 -12.24
N PHE A 41 -4.68 -1.70 -11.45
CA PHE A 41 -4.09 -0.45 -11.01
C PHE A 41 -2.72 -0.13 -11.62
N GLN A 42 -2.11 -1.05 -12.38
CA GLN A 42 -0.72 -0.86 -12.77
C GLN A 42 -0.49 0.31 -13.72
N ASP A 43 -1.51 0.74 -14.44
CA ASP A 43 -1.34 1.88 -15.33
C ASP A 43 -1.32 3.20 -14.59
N ARG A 44 -1.77 3.18 -13.34
CA ARG A 44 -1.93 4.38 -12.56
C ARG A 44 -0.93 4.50 -11.45
N TYR A 45 -0.53 3.37 -10.90
CA TYR A 45 0.38 3.31 -9.76
C TYR A 45 1.48 2.32 -10.02
N ASN A 46 2.62 2.52 -9.37
CA ASN A 46 3.67 1.52 -9.35
C ASN A 46 3.29 0.47 -8.32
N MET A 47 2.93 -0.71 -8.78
CA MET A 47 2.43 -1.77 -7.90
C MET A 47 3.46 -2.86 -7.72
N ILE A 48 3.66 -3.26 -6.48
CA ILE A 48 4.45 -4.42 -6.13
C ILE A 48 3.58 -5.31 -5.30
N THR A 49 3.53 -6.59 -5.64
CA THR A 49 2.68 -7.54 -4.92
C THR A 49 3.53 -8.64 -4.32
N THR A 50 3.07 -9.19 -3.20
CA THR A 50 3.69 -10.35 -2.59
C THR A 50 2.61 -11.23 -1.98
N THR A 51 2.81 -12.54 -2.08
CA THR A 51 1.96 -13.51 -1.38
C THR A 51 2.64 -14.03 -0.12
N ASP A 52 3.86 -13.60 0.16
CA ASP A 52 4.64 -14.06 1.29
C ASP A 52 4.65 -12.98 2.37
N VAL A 53 3.90 -13.22 3.43
CA VAL A 53 3.78 -12.23 4.50
C VAL A 53 5.13 -11.96 5.17
N ASN A 54 6.03 -12.93 5.13
CA ASN A 54 7.34 -12.75 5.76
C ASN A 54 8.24 -11.80 4.98
N MET A 55 7.90 -11.50 3.73
CA MET A 55 8.65 -10.55 2.92
C MET A 55 8.07 -9.15 2.98
N LEU A 56 6.90 -8.99 3.59
CA LEU A 56 6.16 -7.74 3.49
C LEU A 56 6.95 -6.55 4.06
N VAL A 57 7.47 -6.70 5.27
CA VAL A 57 8.21 -5.60 5.90
C VAL A 57 9.45 -5.25 5.08
N THR A 58 10.17 -6.27 4.61
CA THR A 58 11.37 -6.06 3.81
C THR A 58 11.05 -5.29 2.53
N ILE A 59 9.99 -5.70 1.84
CA ILE A 59 9.60 -5.05 0.60
C ILE A 59 9.19 -3.60 0.85
N VAL A 60 8.38 -3.37 1.87
CA VAL A 60 7.94 -2.01 2.19
C VAL A 60 9.11 -1.12 2.56
N ASN A 61 10.04 -1.64 3.35
CA ASN A 61 11.20 -0.84 3.74
C ASN A 61 12.10 -0.52 2.56
N ALA A 62 12.19 -1.44 1.59
CA ALA A 62 13.02 -1.21 0.40
C ALA A 62 12.39 -0.23 -0.58
N PHE A 63 11.09 -0.32 -0.77
CA PHE A 63 10.42 0.48 -1.80
C PHE A 63 9.82 1.76 -1.30
N GLN A 64 9.58 1.87 0.00
CA GLN A 64 9.00 3.08 0.59
C GLN A 64 7.71 3.48 -0.13
N PRO A 65 6.70 2.61 -0.16
CA PRO A 65 5.48 2.92 -0.91
C PRO A 65 4.67 4.02 -0.23
N ASP A 66 3.77 4.60 -0.99
CA ASP A 66 2.83 5.57 -0.46
C ASP A 66 1.68 4.87 0.26
N LEU A 67 1.38 3.64 -0.13
CA LEU A 67 0.27 2.88 0.43
C LEU A 67 0.65 1.41 0.52
N VAL A 68 0.29 0.77 1.62
CA VAL A 68 0.36 -0.69 1.72
C VAL A 68 -1.06 -1.20 1.90
N ILE A 69 -1.43 -2.21 1.11
CA ILE A 69 -2.72 -2.88 1.20
C ILE A 69 -2.48 -4.27 1.72
N ILE A 70 -3.18 -4.64 2.77
CA ILE A 70 -2.96 -5.91 3.46
C ILE A 70 -4.26 -6.70 3.48
N ASP A 71 -4.27 -7.82 2.74
CA ASP A 71 -5.40 -8.72 2.68
C ASP A 71 -5.21 -9.77 3.76
N ALA A 72 -5.53 -9.42 4.99
CA ALA A 72 -5.36 -10.28 6.16
C ALA A 72 -6.05 -9.64 7.35
N LEU A 73 -6.30 -10.44 8.38
CA LEU A 73 -6.80 -9.91 9.62
C LEU A 73 -5.70 -9.15 10.35
N PRO A 74 -6.05 -8.09 11.07
CA PRO A 74 -5.05 -7.33 11.84
C PRO A 74 -4.72 -8.03 13.16
N THR A 75 -4.11 -9.21 13.04
CA THR A 75 -3.65 -9.97 14.21
C THR A 75 -2.54 -9.20 14.90
N GLN A 76 -2.17 -9.62 16.11
CA GLN A 76 -1.09 -8.98 16.83
C GLN A 76 0.20 -8.99 16.02
N ARG A 77 0.47 -10.11 15.35
CA ARG A 77 1.67 -10.21 14.54
C ARG A 77 1.63 -9.25 13.36
N MET A 78 0.45 -9.13 12.72
CA MET A 78 0.32 -8.21 11.60
C MET A 78 0.44 -6.76 12.07
N ARG A 79 -0.11 -6.44 13.24
CA ARG A 79 0.01 -5.09 13.79
C ARG A 79 1.46 -4.72 14.04
N ARG A 80 2.26 -5.66 14.53
CA ARG A 80 3.68 -5.41 14.71
C ARG A 80 4.39 -5.13 13.40
N ARG A 81 4.00 -5.87 12.36
CA ARG A 81 4.57 -5.62 11.03
C ARG A 81 4.26 -4.20 10.55
N VAL A 82 3.03 -3.76 10.77
CA VAL A 82 2.66 -2.40 10.38
C VAL A 82 3.47 -1.37 11.16
N GLU A 83 3.67 -1.60 12.44
CA GLU A 83 4.48 -0.68 13.24
C GLU A 83 5.91 -0.59 12.73
N LEU A 84 6.49 -1.73 12.35
CA LEU A 84 7.84 -1.74 11.80
C LEU A 84 7.89 -0.99 10.47
N MET A 85 6.90 -1.19 9.63
CA MET A 85 6.85 -0.49 8.35
C MET A 85 6.72 1.02 8.54
N LYS A 86 5.89 1.43 9.49
CA LYS A 86 5.67 2.84 9.72
C LYS A 86 6.86 3.54 10.36
N ARG A 87 7.67 2.81 11.09
CA ARG A 87 8.89 3.40 11.63
C ARG A 87 9.83 3.88 10.54
N GLY A 88 9.88 3.14 9.45
CA GLY A 88 10.75 3.52 8.34
C GLY A 88 10.05 4.37 7.30
N ASN A 89 8.73 4.55 7.42
CA ASN A 89 7.98 5.26 6.39
C ASN A 89 6.73 5.84 7.05
N ALA A 90 6.90 6.89 7.82
CA ALA A 90 5.86 7.41 8.71
C ALA A 90 4.64 7.92 7.97
N ASP A 91 4.82 8.42 6.74
CA ASP A 91 3.71 9.00 5.99
C ASP A 91 2.95 7.96 5.16
N MET A 92 3.39 6.71 5.18
CA MET A 92 2.73 5.67 4.41
C MET A 92 1.31 5.44 4.90
N ARG A 93 0.38 5.28 3.97
CA ARG A 93 -1.00 4.95 4.31
C ARG A 93 -1.16 3.44 4.39
N VAL A 94 -2.11 3.00 5.17
CA VAL A 94 -2.33 1.58 5.43
C VAL A 94 -3.79 1.24 5.21
N MET A 95 -4.05 0.21 4.40
CA MET A 95 -5.39 -0.24 4.10
C MET A 95 -5.48 -1.74 4.35
N PHE A 96 -6.54 -2.17 5.00
CA PHE A 96 -6.77 -3.59 5.27
C PHE A 96 -8.02 -4.09 4.57
N PHE A 97 -7.96 -5.32 4.09
CA PHE A 97 -9.12 -6.04 3.57
C PHE A 97 -9.33 -7.28 4.42
N TYR A 98 -10.52 -7.44 5.00
CA TYR A 98 -10.85 -8.70 5.67
C TYR A 98 -12.36 -8.84 5.79
N THR A 99 -12.84 -10.06 6.07
CA THR A 99 -14.27 -10.33 6.14
C THR A 99 -14.77 -10.52 7.54
N GLN A 100 -13.91 -10.93 8.45
CA GLN A 100 -14.34 -11.36 9.75
C GLN A 100 -14.61 -10.17 10.64
N ARG A 101 -15.73 -10.21 11.36
CA ARG A 101 -16.04 -9.17 12.31
C ARG A 101 -15.12 -9.34 13.52
N ILE A 102 -14.60 -8.24 14.02
CA ILE A 102 -13.65 -8.25 15.12
C ILE A 102 -14.22 -7.43 16.25
N SER A 103 -14.23 -8.01 17.45
CA SER A 103 -14.75 -7.31 18.63
C SER A 103 -13.65 -6.96 19.64
N ASP A 104 -12.40 -7.31 19.36
CA ASP A 104 -11.28 -7.04 20.26
C ASP A 104 -11.01 -5.55 20.31
N GLN A 105 -11.01 -5.00 21.52
CA GLN A 105 -10.81 -3.58 21.74
C GLN A 105 -9.45 -3.10 21.26
N GLU A 106 -8.41 -3.91 21.43
CA GLU A 106 -7.07 -3.54 21.01
C GLU A 106 -6.99 -3.42 19.48
N VAL A 107 -7.74 -4.28 18.78
CA VAL A 107 -7.77 -4.20 17.33
C VAL A 107 -8.47 -2.92 16.89
N HIS A 108 -9.56 -2.57 17.56
CA HIS A 108 -10.26 -1.34 17.22
C HIS A 108 -9.37 -0.12 17.44
N GLU A 109 -8.60 -0.11 18.50
CA GLU A 109 -7.69 0.99 18.76
C GLU A 109 -6.58 1.06 17.70
N PHE A 110 -6.05 -0.10 17.32
CA PHE A 110 -5.04 -0.14 16.28
C PHE A 110 -5.58 0.43 14.97
N ILE A 111 -6.80 0.01 14.61
CA ILE A 111 -7.41 0.49 13.37
C ILE A 111 -7.58 2.00 13.43
N ARG A 112 -8.11 2.49 14.54
CA ARG A 112 -8.37 3.93 14.68
C ARG A 112 -7.09 4.74 14.59
N ASN A 113 -6.00 4.23 15.17
CA ASN A 113 -4.77 5.00 15.29
C ASN A 113 -3.80 4.79 14.15
N SER A 114 -3.86 3.66 13.45
CA SER A 114 -2.78 3.29 12.54
C SER A 114 -3.24 2.88 11.15
N VAL A 115 -4.54 2.71 10.92
CA VAL A 115 -5.05 2.23 9.65
C VAL A 115 -5.91 3.32 9.02
N ASP A 116 -5.70 3.56 7.75
CA ASP A 116 -6.38 4.64 7.06
C ASP A 116 -7.68 4.22 6.40
N ALA A 117 -7.83 2.94 6.07
CA ALA A 117 -9.06 2.43 5.47
C ALA A 117 -9.18 0.94 5.71
N VAL A 118 -10.42 0.47 5.86
CA VAL A 118 -10.73 -0.94 6.00
C VAL A 118 -11.89 -1.25 5.07
N PHE A 119 -11.76 -2.34 4.30
CA PHE A 119 -12.84 -2.79 3.43
C PHE A 119 -13.16 -4.24 3.73
N SER A 120 -14.44 -4.57 3.73
CA SER A 120 -14.88 -5.94 3.84
C SER A 120 -14.82 -6.62 2.50
N LYS A 121 -14.46 -7.89 2.50
CA LYS A 121 -14.44 -8.68 1.27
C LYS A 121 -15.80 -9.32 1.07
N PRO A 122 -16.28 -9.42 -0.15
CA PRO A 122 -15.62 -8.98 -1.38
C PRO A 122 -15.65 -7.47 -1.50
N VAL A 123 -14.54 -6.91 -1.96
CA VAL A 123 -14.40 -5.47 -1.99
C VAL A 123 -15.05 -4.89 -3.25
N ASP A 124 -15.56 -3.69 -3.11
CA ASP A 124 -16.12 -2.96 -4.23
C ASP A 124 -14.98 -2.21 -4.90
N LEU A 125 -14.69 -2.55 -6.14
CA LEU A 125 -13.54 -1.99 -6.84
C LEU A 125 -13.65 -0.48 -7.06
N VAL A 126 -14.86 0.03 -7.22
CA VAL A 126 -15.06 1.45 -7.37
C VAL A 126 -14.71 2.17 -6.08
N GLU A 127 -15.19 1.63 -4.96
CA GLU A 127 -14.90 2.24 -3.66
C GLU A 127 -13.41 2.21 -3.34
N ILE A 128 -12.76 1.10 -3.64
CA ILE A 128 -11.32 0.99 -3.41
C ILE A 128 -10.58 2.01 -4.24
N THR A 129 -10.93 2.12 -5.52
CA THR A 129 -10.25 3.04 -6.41
C THR A 129 -10.35 4.46 -5.91
N GLU A 130 -11.54 4.86 -5.48
CA GLU A 130 -11.74 6.20 -4.97
C GLU A 130 -10.98 6.42 -3.67
N ARG A 131 -10.97 5.42 -2.81
CA ARG A 131 -10.30 5.57 -1.53
C ARG A 131 -8.79 5.65 -1.71
N ILE A 132 -8.22 4.87 -2.61
CA ILE A 132 -6.80 4.96 -2.91
C ILE A 132 -6.47 6.36 -3.40
N ARG A 133 -7.29 6.90 -4.31
CA ARG A 133 -7.05 8.23 -4.81
C ARG A 133 -7.05 9.25 -3.68
N GLU A 134 -8.03 9.16 -2.79
CA GLU A 134 -8.12 10.08 -1.66
C GLU A 134 -6.91 10.00 -0.75
N LEU A 135 -6.40 8.79 -0.55
CA LEU A 135 -5.33 8.59 0.41
C LEU A 135 -3.98 9.01 -0.11
N ILE A 136 -3.68 8.78 -1.38
CA ILE A 136 -2.33 8.96 -1.85
C ILE A 136 -2.17 9.90 -3.05
N GLU A 137 -3.20 10.14 -3.85
CA GLU A 137 -3.05 11.12 -4.93
C GLU A 137 -3.24 12.49 -4.36
N ARG A 138 -2.24 13.32 -4.53
CA ARG A 138 -2.34 14.66 -4.02
C ARG A 138 -2.86 15.54 -5.09
N GLU A 139 -3.77 16.42 -4.70
CA GLU A 139 -4.22 17.37 -5.63
C GLU A 139 -3.25 18.48 -5.68
N ILE A 140 -3.06 19.02 -6.83
CA ILE A 140 -2.22 20.16 -6.98
C ILE A 140 -3.05 21.37 -6.69
N ALA A 141 -2.74 22.02 -5.66
CA ALA A 141 -3.54 23.15 -5.23
C ALA A 141 -3.38 24.35 -6.13
#